data_7f9eae3eeec345b387157656280c12d7
#
_entry.id   7f9eae3eeec345b387157656280c12d7
#
_cell.length_a   1.000
_cell.length_b   1.000
_cell.length_c   1.000
_cell.angle_alpha   90.00
_cell.angle_beta   90.00
_cell.angle_gamma   90.00
#
_symmetry.space_group_name_H-M   'P 1'
#
loop_
_entity.id
_entity.type
_entity.pdbx_description
1 polymer ?
#
loop_
_entity_poly.entity_id
_entity_poly.type
_entity_poly.pdbx_seq_one_letter_code
_entity_poly.pdbx_strand_id
1 'polypeptide(L)'
;MIKTRYALLAAVAAAGLAWSAAQAQEKVVVRASGGGTFGEALRRICDEPFTKETGIAIQPANTDDSTAQIRAQQLTGNVIWDISNTSADTIFSAAKAGWLEKLDWSKIDPDNKLPPIARHPYGVGINSYSETLVIRTDKVPAGKTMGSWADFWDLKTFPGPRSLHDTPVKNLEFALIADGVAPGDVYKELATPKGVERALTKLDQIRPSITVWWTSGQQPLQLLASGEVYYATAWNGRVAPLQREKVPVKIVWNGGALIVGYHSILKGAKHRDDSYKWLKWCWNDAQRGAELTKALPYPGFAPGLMELLPKDLQTELPTYPDNLKVQFEFNGEFWADNLPRIQKVWDRWRLKGN
;
A
#
# COMPACT_ATOMS: atom_id res chain seq x y z
N MET A 1 24.62 40.24 -73.44
CA MET A 1 25.15 39.55 -72.29
C MET A 1 24.85 40.37 -71.03
N ILE A 2 23.74 40.27 -70.41
CA ILE A 2 23.38 40.71 -69.07
C ILE A 2 21.92 40.25 -68.83
N LYS A 3 21.69 39.06 -68.35
CA LYS A 3 20.41 38.60 -67.81
C LYS A 3 20.66 37.24 -67.09
N THR A 4 21.32 37.24 -65.97
CA THR A 4 21.33 36.07 -65.08
C THR A 4 22.00 36.40 -63.70
N ARG A 5 21.35 37.24 -62.88
CA ARG A 5 21.83 37.57 -61.54
C ARG A 5 20.73 38.00 -60.55
N TYR A 6 19.48 37.58 -60.71
CA TYR A 6 18.41 37.87 -59.69
C TYR A 6 17.53 36.70 -59.31
N ALA A 7 18.03 35.48 -59.33
CA ALA A 7 17.23 34.32 -58.98
C ALA A 7 17.78 33.53 -57.74
N LEU A 8 18.64 34.10 -56.91
CA LEU A 8 19.32 33.38 -55.80
C LEU A 8 19.13 34.03 -54.41
N LEU A 9 18.25 35.01 -54.25
CA LEU A 9 18.02 35.70 -52.97
C LEU A 9 16.62 35.51 -52.36
N ALA A 10 15.72 34.74 -53.01
CA ALA A 10 14.36 34.48 -52.49
C ALA A 10 14.18 33.10 -51.82
N ALA A 11 15.20 32.23 -51.80
CA ALA A 11 15.07 30.86 -51.27
C ALA A 11 15.60 30.66 -49.82
N VAL A 12 16.17 31.69 -49.20
CA VAL A 12 16.77 31.56 -47.83
C VAL A 12 15.84 32.09 -46.74
N ALA A 13 14.77 32.86 -47.09
CA ALA A 13 13.83 33.42 -46.10
C ALA A 13 12.67 32.48 -45.71
N ALA A 14 12.45 31.39 -46.45
CA ALA A 14 11.36 30.44 -46.15
C ALA A 14 11.77 29.23 -45.28
N ALA A 15 13.07 29.00 -45.04
CA ALA A 15 13.55 27.90 -44.21
C ALA A 15 13.74 28.24 -42.72
N GLY A 16 13.55 29.53 -42.35
CA GLY A 16 13.75 30.00 -40.96
C GLY A 16 12.48 30.01 -40.09
N LEU A 17 11.31 29.73 -40.64
CA LEU A 17 10.02 29.80 -39.93
C LEU A 17 9.39 28.46 -39.59
N ALA A 18 10.06 27.34 -39.93
CA ALA A 18 9.54 26.00 -39.67
C ALA A 18 10.23 25.28 -38.44
N TRP A 19 11.14 25.94 -37.72
CA TRP A 19 11.82 25.37 -36.58
C TRP A 19 11.48 25.98 -35.24
N SER A 20 10.36 26.70 -35.15
CA SER A 20 9.75 27.13 -33.89
C SER A 20 8.48 26.34 -33.59
N ALA A 21 8.30 25.14 -34.14
CA ALA A 21 7.44 24.15 -33.48
C ALA A 21 8.19 23.82 -32.19
N ALA A 22 7.84 24.59 -31.16
CA ALA A 22 8.28 24.32 -29.79
C ALA A 22 8.30 22.81 -29.60
N GLN A 23 9.44 22.24 -29.24
CA GLN A 23 9.47 21.06 -28.42
C GLN A 23 8.68 21.43 -27.16
N ALA A 24 7.37 21.26 -27.22
CA ALA A 24 6.56 21.12 -26.03
C ALA A 24 7.18 19.92 -25.34
N GLN A 25 8.05 20.18 -24.39
CA GLN A 25 8.64 19.18 -23.55
C GLN A 25 7.47 18.33 -23.06
N GLU A 26 7.42 17.10 -23.54
CA GLU A 26 6.31 16.19 -23.22
C GLU A 26 6.21 16.15 -21.71
N LYS A 27 5.11 16.65 -21.15
CA LYS A 27 4.91 16.72 -19.70
C LYS A 27 4.61 15.31 -19.25
N VAL A 28 5.62 14.59 -18.81
CA VAL A 28 5.53 13.21 -18.38
C VAL A 28 5.76 13.12 -16.89
N VAL A 29 4.71 12.86 -16.12
CA VAL A 29 4.81 12.56 -14.69
C VAL A 29 5.17 11.08 -14.52
N VAL A 30 6.30 10.79 -13.88
CA VAL A 30 6.69 9.42 -13.55
C VAL A 30 6.10 9.02 -12.20
N ARG A 31 5.16 8.06 -12.24
CA ARG A 31 4.44 7.57 -11.07
C ARG A 31 4.87 6.14 -10.74
N ALA A 32 5.57 5.98 -9.62
CA ALA A 32 5.95 4.67 -9.10
C ALA A 32 4.83 4.07 -8.25
N SER A 33 4.46 2.83 -8.53
CA SER A 33 3.50 2.06 -7.72
C SER A 33 3.71 0.57 -7.93
N GLY A 34 3.10 -0.26 -7.07
CA GLY A 34 3.04 -1.71 -7.29
C GLY A 34 2.41 -2.05 -8.65
N GLY A 35 2.91 -3.11 -9.27
CA GLY A 35 2.39 -3.64 -10.53
C GLY A 35 1.11 -4.48 -10.35
N GLY A 36 0.85 -5.37 -11.31
CA GLY A 36 -0.29 -6.29 -11.32
C GLY A 36 -1.63 -5.57 -11.36
N THR A 37 -2.66 -6.20 -10.79
CA THR A 37 -4.06 -5.73 -10.86
C THR A 37 -4.24 -4.27 -10.40
N PHE A 38 -3.53 -3.85 -9.36
CA PHE A 38 -3.65 -2.47 -8.85
C PHE A 38 -3.04 -1.46 -9.81
N GLY A 39 -1.83 -1.74 -10.32
CA GLY A 39 -1.17 -0.89 -11.32
C GLY A 39 -1.97 -0.76 -12.62
N GLU A 40 -2.55 -1.85 -13.10
CA GLU A 40 -3.42 -1.86 -14.28
C GLU A 40 -4.71 -1.08 -14.06
N ALA A 41 -5.33 -1.22 -12.88
CA ALA A 41 -6.52 -0.46 -12.51
C ALA A 41 -6.22 1.04 -12.47
N LEU A 42 -5.12 1.46 -11.84
CA LEU A 42 -4.69 2.85 -11.82
C LEU A 42 -4.46 3.39 -13.22
N ARG A 43 -3.79 2.65 -14.09
CA ARG A 43 -3.55 3.05 -15.48
C ARG A 43 -4.88 3.31 -16.21
N ARG A 44 -5.79 2.37 -16.18
CA ARG A 44 -7.08 2.44 -16.88
C ARG A 44 -8.03 3.49 -16.31
N ILE A 45 -8.07 3.64 -14.99
CA ILE A 45 -9.08 4.46 -14.30
C ILE A 45 -8.58 5.88 -14.05
N CYS A 46 -7.28 6.06 -13.78
CA CYS A 46 -6.70 7.37 -13.49
C CYS A 46 -5.78 7.87 -14.59
N ASP A 47 -4.74 7.13 -15.00
CA ASP A 47 -3.65 7.66 -15.81
C ASP A 47 -4.10 7.99 -17.24
N GLU A 48 -4.74 7.05 -17.94
CA GLU A 48 -5.19 7.25 -19.33
C GLU A 48 -6.27 8.33 -19.45
N PRO A 49 -7.34 8.35 -18.60
CA PRO A 49 -8.33 9.41 -18.66
C PRO A 49 -7.74 10.80 -18.31
N PHE A 50 -6.83 10.87 -17.33
CA PHE A 50 -6.13 12.11 -16.99
C PHE A 50 -5.31 12.64 -18.18
N THR A 51 -4.52 11.76 -18.80
CA THR A 51 -3.73 12.13 -19.99
C THR A 51 -4.61 12.61 -21.12
N LYS A 52 -5.73 11.93 -21.38
CA LYS A 52 -6.68 12.32 -22.42
C LYS A 52 -7.30 13.69 -22.18
N GLU A 53 -7.61 14.02 -20.92
CA GLU A 53 -8.25 15.30 -20.59
C GLU A 53 -7.27 16.46 -20.51
N THR A 54 -6.07 16.24 -19.97
CA THR A 54 -5.12 17.30 -19.63
C THR A 54 -3.95 17.44 -20.60
N GLY A 55 -3.69 16.44 -21.43
CA GLY A 55 -2.49 16.34 -22.26
C GLY A 55 -1.21 16.04 -21.47
N ILE A 56 -1.30 15.77 -20.16
CA ILE A 56 -0.16 15.42 -19.32
C ILE A 56 -0.03 13.90 -19.30
N ALA A 57 1.03 13.37 -19.86
CA ALA A 57 1.28 11.92 -19.86
C ALA A 57 1.67 11.41 -18.47
N ILE A 58 1.18 10.24 -18.10
CA ILE A 58 1.62 9.52 -16.90
C ILE A 58 2.41 8.29 -17.31
N GLN A 59 3.64 8.20 -16.86
CA GLN A 59 4.50 7.04 -17.06
C GLN A 59 4.54 6.19 -15.79
N PRO A 60 3.94 4.99 -15.79
CA PRO A 60 4.05 4.08 -14.65
C PRO A 60 5.48 3.56 -14.50
N ALA A 61 5.99 3.54 -13.27
CA ALA A 61 7.20 2.83 -12.88
C ALA A 61 6.81 1.76 -11.84
N ASN A 62 6.88 0.50 -12.24
CA ASN A 62 6.50 -0.61 -11.35
C ASN A 62 7.60 -0.89 -10.34
N THR A 63 7.22 -0.95 -9.07
CA THR A 63 8.12 -1.34 -7.98
C THR A 63 7.32 -1.96 -6.84
N ASP A 64 7.83 -3.05 -6.29
CA ASP A 64 7.26 -3.69 -5.08
C ASP A 64 7.88 -3.11 -3.80
N ASP A 65 9.08 -2.53 -3.89
CA ASP A 65 9.74 -1.80 -2.80
C ASP A 65 10.11 -0.38 -3.24
N SER A 66 9.26 0.58 -2.87
CA SER A 66 9.52 1.99 -3.12
C SER A 66 10.58 2.58 -2.17
N THR A 67 10.76 2.02 -0.98
CA THR A 67 11.64 2.58 0.07
C THR A 67 13.10 2.64 -0.37
N ALA A 68 13.62 1.51 -0.86
CA ALA A 68 14.99 1.42 -1.33
C ALA A 68 15.24 2.33 -2.54
N GLN A 69 14.28 2.40 -3.46
CA GLN A 69 14.38 3.23 -4.67
C GLN A 69 14.29 4.73 -4.35
N ILE A 70 13.38 5.15 -3.47
CA ILE A 70 13.32 6.55 -2.99
C ILE A 70 14.67 6.93 -2.39
N ARG A 71 15.19 6.10 -1.48
CA ARG A 71 16.49 6.34 -0.84
C ARG A 71 17.62 6.48 -1.87
N ALA A 72 17.70 5.56 -2.84
CA ALA A 72 18.75 5.59 -3.86
C ALA A 72 18.70 6.87 -4.70
N GLN A 73 17.51 7.29 -5.15
CA GLN A 73 17.31 8.51 -5.93
C GLN A 73 17.69 9.76 -5.12
N GLN A 74 17.31 9.83 -3.86
CA GLN A 74 17.58 10.99 -3.00
C GLN A 74 19.07 11.09 -2.64
N LEU A 75 19.73 9.98 -2.33
CA LEU A 75 21.17 9.98 -2.01
C LEU A 75 22.07 10.33 -3.21
N THR A 76 21.66 9.96 -4.41
CA THR A 76 22.42 10.27 -5.64
C THR A 76 22.05 11.65 -6.21
N GLY A 77 20.97 12.28 -5.74
CA GLY A 77 20.43 13.51 -6.33
C GLY A 77 19.79 13.31 -7.71
N ASN A 78 19.72 12.08 -8.21
CA ASN A 78 19.09 11.75 -9.48
C ASN A 78 17.64 11.30 -9.26
N VAL A 79 16.74 12.26 -9.07
CA VAL A 79 15.31 12.02 -8.87
C VAL A 79 14.63 11.83 -10.22
N ILE A 80 14.19 10.58 -10.49
CA ILE A 80 13.53 10.18 -11.73
C ILE A 80 12.04 9.92 -11.55
N TRP A 81 11.58 9.76 -10.33
CA TRP A 81 10.15 9.63 -9.99
C TRP A 81 9.59 10.96 -9.50
N ASP A 82 8.40 11.29 -9.94
CA ASP A 82 7.66 12.46 -9.43
C ASP A 82 6.75 12.05 -8.27
N ILE A 83 6.00 10.95 -8.46
CA ILE A 83 5.10 10.39 -7.44
C ILE A 83 5.56 8.97 -7.08
N SER A 84 5.52 8.63 -5.81
CA SER A 84 5.74 7.27 -5.35
C SER A 84 4.64 6.79 -4.43
N ASN A 85 4.27 5.51 -4.57
CA ASN A 85 3.52 4.81 -3.53
C ASN A 85 4.42 4.65 -2.32
N THR A 86 3.94 5.06 -1.15
CA THR A 86 4.63 4.93 0.13
C THR A 86 3.75 4.17 1.11
N SER A 87 4.31 3.16 1.76
CA SER A 87 3.64 2.46 2.85
C SER A 87 3.57 3.35 4.10
N ALA A 88 2.74 2.95 5.05
CA ALA A 88 2.52 3.73 6.27
C ALA A 88 3.80 3.95 7.11
N ASP A 89 4.76 3.02 7.08
CA ASP A 89 6.07 3.17 7.74
C ASP A 89 7.07 3.97 6.88
N THR A 90 7.06 3.75 5.57
CA THR A 90 7.95 4.45 4.63
C THR A 90 7.69 5.95 4.59
N ILE A 91 6.43 6.39 4.64
CA ILE A 91 6.12 7.82 4.56
C ILE A 91 6.74 8.59 5.74
N PHE A 92 6.72 8.04 6.95
CA PHE A 92 7.31 8.67 8.13
C PHE A 92 8.83 8.71 8.06
N SER A 93 9.47 7.59 7.70
CA SER A 93 10.93 7.53 7.58
C SER A 93 11.47 8.42 6.46
N ALA A 94 10.83 8.43 5.29
CA ALA A 94 11.21 9.27 4.16
C ALA A 94 10.95 10.76 4.42
N ALA A 95 9.88 11.11 5.14
CA ALA A 95 9.61 12.49 5.56
C ALA A 95 10.67 12.99 6.54
N LYS A 96 11.04 12.20 7.55
CA LYS A 96 12.11 12.52 8.51
C LYS A 96 13.47 12.70 7.84
N ALA A 97 13.74 11.92 6.78
CA ALA A 97 14.95 12.05 5.98
C ALA A 97 14.93 13.24 5.00
N GLY A 98 13.82 13.97 4.87
CA GLY A 98 13.68 15.10 3.95
C GLY A 98 13.55 14.70 2.48
N TRP A 99 13.13 13.48 2.20
CA TRP A 99 13.06 12.91 0.84
C TRP A 99 11.73 13.14 0.14
N LEU A 100 10.72 13.60 0.88
CA LEU A 100 9.38 13.87 0.36
C LEU A 100 9.08 15.37 0.37
N GLU A 101 8.26 15.79 -0.58
CA GLU A 101 7.72 17.14 -0.63
C GLU A 101 6.60 17.28 0.42
N LYS A 102 6.67 18.35 1.23
CA LYS A 102 5.53 18.70 2.09
C LYS A 102 4.38 19.17 1.20
N LEU A 103 3.23 18.52 1.31
CA LEU A 103 2.11 18.78 0.41
C LEU A 103 1.40 20.09 0.72
N ASP A 104 1.09 20.83 -0.35
CA ASP A 104 0.15 21.94 -0.31
C ASP A 104 -1.27 21.41 -0.53
N TRP A 105 -1.99 21.21 0.55
CA TRP A 105 -3.33 20.65 0.53
C TRP A 105 -4.37 21.52 -0.18
N SER A 106 -4.13 22.83 -0.34
CA SER A 106 -5.01 23.70 -1.12
C SER A 106 -5.05 23.33 -2.60
N LYS A 107 -3.98 22.69 -3.11
CA LYS A 107 -3.91 22.20 -4.50
C LYS A 107 -4.60 20.85 -4.70
N ILE A 108 -4.74 20.04 -3.63
CA ILE A 108 -5.28 18.68 -3.71
C ILE A 108 -6.74 18.66 -3.25
N ASP A 109 -7.02 19.17 -2.07
CA ASP A 109 -8.33 19.14 -1.42
C ASP A 109 -8.67 20.51 -0.81
N PRO A 110 -8.93 21.53 -1.66
CA PRO A 110 -9.18 22.90 -1.22
C PRO A 110 -10.42 23.03 -0.33
N ASP A 111 -11.39 22.14 -0.51
CA ASP A 111 -12.64 22.14 0.23
C ASP A 111 -12.57 21.34 1.55
N ASN A 112 -11.41 20.75 1.85
CA ASN A 112 -11.16 19.94 3.07
C ASN A 112 -12.16 18.80 3.25
N LYS A 113 -12.47 18.07 2.18
CA LYS A 113 -13.46 17.00 2.14
C LYS A 113 -12.89 15.62 2.49
N LEU A 114 -11.59 15.40 2.23
CA LEU A 114 -10.94 14.15 2.58
C LEU A 114 -10.83 14.00 4.11
N PRO A 115 -11.04 12.80 4.66
CA PRO A 115 -10.93 12.57 6.10
C PRO A 115 -9.48 12.76 6.59
N PRO A 116 -9.26 13.10 7.88
CA PRO A 116 -7.94 13.36 8.43
C PRO A 116 -6.93 12.23 8.19
N ILE A 117 -7.35 10.97 8.25
CA ILE A 117 -6.51 9.79 8.01
C ILE A 117 -5.91 9.76 6.59
N ALA A 118 -6.58 10.37 5.60
CA ALA A 118 -6.08 10.48 4.23
C ALA A 118 -5.16 11.69 4.01
N ARG A 119 -5.02 12.58 5.00
CA ARG A 119 -4.34 13.88 4.86
C ARG A 119 -3.01 13.91 5.61
N HIS A 120 -2.07 13.09 5.18
CA HIS A 120 -0.72 13.14 5.75
C HIS A 120 0.05 14.38 5.21
N PRO A 121 0.89 15.07 6.01
CA PRO A 121 1.66 16.24 5.53
C PRO A 121 2.53 15.99 4.30
N TYR A 122 2.88 14.74 4.01
CA TYR A 122 3.77 14.33 2.93
C TYR A 122 3.14 13.33 1.95
N GLY A 123 1.84 13.04 2.04
CA GLY A 123 1.19 12.09 1.16
C GLY A 123 -0.33 12.17 1.19
N VAL A 124 -0.94 11.82 0.08
CA VAL A 124 -2.39 11.62 -0.02
C VAL A 124 -2.69 10.16 0.26
N GLY A 125 -3.58 9.88 1.20
CA GLY A 125 -4.11 8.53 1.43
C GLY A 125 -4.83 8.03 0.18
N ILE A 126 -4.36 6.92 -0.37
CA ILE A 126 -4.88 6.39 -1.63
C ILE A 126 -5.85 5.24 -1.41
N ASN A 127 -5.58 4.46 -0.40
CA ASN A 127 -6.42 3.32 -0.03
C ASN A 127 -6.20 2.91 1.43
N SER A 128 -7.11 2.10 1.92
CA SER A 128 -6.95 1.36 3.16
C SER A 128 -6.97 -0.15 2.88
N TYR A 129 -6.18 -0.88 3.60
CA TYR A 129 -6.15 -2.34 3.58
C TYR A 129 -5.80 -2.86 4.97
N SER A 130 -6.02 -4.14 5.18
CA SER A 130 -5.67 -4.76 6.46
C SER A 130 -4.86 -6.03 6.25
N GLU A 131 -3.86 -6.22 7.10
CA GLU A 131 -3.28 -7.53 7.31
C GLU A 131 -4.07 -8.22 8.43
N THR A 132 -4.64 -9.37 8.10
CA THR A 132 -5.60 -10.08 8.95
C THR A 132 -5.27 -11.54 9.05
N LEU A 133 -5.86 -12.20 10.02
CA LEU A 133 -5.94 -13.66 10.04
C LEU A 133 -6.93 -14.14 8.96
N VAL A 134 -6.49 -15.07 8.14
CA VAL A 134 -7.30 -15.78 7.14
C VAL A 134 -7.30 -17.26 7.45
N ILE A 135 -8.48 -17.85 7.48
CA ILE A 135 -8.66 -19.25 7.86
C ILE A 135 -9.31 -20.06 6.74
N ARG A 136 -8.94 -21.30 6.60
CA ARG A 136 -9.71 -22.29 5.85
C ARG A 136 -10.88 -22.78 6.69
N THR A 137 -12.10 -22.52 6.26
CA THR A 137 -13.31 -22.86 7.02
C THR A 137 -13.55 -24.38 7.08
N ASP A 138 -13.12 -25.11 6.05
CA ASP A 138 -13.18 -26.58 5.98
C ASP A 138 -12.13 -27.29 6.87
N LYS A 139 -11.19 -26.54 7.45
CA LYS A 139 -10.16 -27.05 8.36
C LYS A 139 -10.39 -26.63 9.82
N VAL A 140 -11.37 -25.79 10.07
CA VAL A 140 -11.81 -25.49 11.45
C VAL A 140 -12.58 -26.69 11.99
N PRO A 141 -12.23 -27.21 13.18
CA PRO A 141 -12.92 -28.35 13.76
C PRO A 141 -14.43 -28.13 13.92
N ALA A 142 -15.21 -29.19 13.72
CA ALA A 142 -16.67 -29.12 13.79
C ALA A 142 -17.16 -28.53 15.12
N GLY A 143 -18.11 -27.59 15.06
CA GLY A 143 -18.69 -26.92 16.22
C GLY A 143 -17.76 -25.85 16.85
N LYS A 144 -16.61 -25.56 16.25
CA LYS A 144 -15.70 -24.50 16.69
C LYS A 144 -15.75 -23.30 15.75
N THR A 145 -15.33 -22.16 16.26
CA THR A 145 -15.18 -20.92 15.48
C THR A 145 -13.85 -20.28 15.86
N MET A 146 -12.99 -20.05 14.86
CA MET A 146 -11.79 -19.26 15.04
C MET A 146 -12.12 -17.79 14.74
N GLY A 147 -12.01 -16.92 15.73
CA GLY A 147 -12.44 -15.52 15.64
C GLY A 147 -11.45 -14.51 16.25
N SER A 148 -10.28 -14.96 16.69
CA SER A 148 -9.30 -14.12 17.38
C SER A 148 -7.86 -14.60 17.19
N TRP A 149 -6.90 -13.75 17.55
CA TRP A 149 -5.49 -14.18 17.64
C TRP A 149 -5.27 -15.21 18.76
N ALA A 150 -6.00 -15.14 19.85
CA ALA A 150 -5.92 -16.18 20.90
C ALA A 150 -6.27 -17.56 20.33
N ASP A 151 -7.29 -17.67 19.48
CA ASP A 151 -7.63 -18.92 18.80
C ASP A 151 -6.52 -19.38 17.84
N PHE A 152 -5.88 -18.43 17.13
CA PHE A 152 -4.73 -18.76 16.26
C PHE A 152 -3.55 -19.33 17.07
N TRP A 153 -3.40 -18.98 18.32
CA TRP A 153 -2.39 -19.54 19.24
C TRP A 153 -2.81 -20.84 19.93
N ASP A 154 -4.11 -21.19 19.92
CA ASP A 154 -4.60 -22.43 20.52
C ASP A 154 -4.40 -23.63 19.57
N LEU A 155 -3.21 -24.22 19.64
CA LEU A 155 -2.82 -25.37 18.79
C LEU A 155 -3.61 -26.64 19.14
N LYS A 156 -4.19 -26.72 20.35
CA LYS A 156 -4.97 -27.87 20.80
C LYS A 156 -6.37 -27.88 20.19
N THR A 157 -7.05 -26.74 20.25
CA THR A 157 -8.40 -26.59 19.70
C THR A 157 -8.36 -26.45 18.18
N PHE A 158 -7.36 -25.77 17.63
CA PHE A 158 -7.20 -25.50 16.21
C PHE A 158 -5.85 -26.05 15.70
N PRO A 159 -5.70 -27.37 15.56
CA PRO A 159 -4.48 -27.97 15.06
C PRO A 159 -4.28 -27.67 13.57
N GLY A 160 -3.02 -27.74 13.11
CA GLY A 160 -2.68 -27.65 11.69
C GLY A 160 -1.65 -26.57 11.36
N PRO A 161 -1.14 -26.61 10.11
CA PRO A 161 -0.06 -25.76 9.68
C PRO A 161 -0.52 -24.30 9.52
N ARG A 162 0.37 -23.37 9.88
CA ARG A 162 0.17 -21.94 9.86
C ARG A 162 1.22 -21.25 9.02
N SER A 163 0.91 -20.03 8.56
CA SER A 163 1.86 -19.17 7.86
C SER A 163 1.75 -17.73 8.37
N LEU A 164 2.89 -17.10 8.58
CA LEU A 164 3.02 -15.71 8.99
C LEU A 164 3.94 -14.95 8.03
N HIS A 165 3.82 -13.64 7.97
CA HIS A 165 4.73 -12.77 7.23
C HIS A 165 6.14 -12.81 7.84
N ASP A 166 7.21 -12.89 7.03
CA ASP A 166 8.59 -12.92 7.54
C ASP A 166 9.11 -11.52 7.90
N THR A 167 8.51 -10.92 8.91
CA THR A 167 8.84 -9.60 9.42
C THR A 167 8.40 -9.47 10.87
N PRO A 168 9.08 -8.65 11.71
CA PRO A 168 8.57 -8.33 13.04
C PRO A 168 7.29 -7.49 12.99
N VAL A 169 7.13 -6.68 11.94
CA VAL A 169 6.04 -5.73 11.76
C VAL A 169 4.71 -6.48 11.67
N LYS A 170 3.77 -6.12 12.49
CA LYS A 170 2.45 -6.74 12.70
C LYS A 170 2.50 -8.08 13.45
N ASN A 171 3.48 -8.94 13.20
CA ASN A 171 3.57 -10.20 13.95
C ASN A 171 3.78 -9.98 15.46
N LEU A 172 4.53 -8.96 15.87
CA LEU A 172 4.71 -8.65 17.28
C LEU A 172 3.43 -8.08 17.91
N GLU A 173 2.69 -7.26 17.15
CA GLU A 173 1.38 -6.77 17.58
C GLU A 173 0.38 -7.93 17.73
N PHE A 174 0.30 -8.81 16.74
CA PHE A 174 -0.59 -9.99 16.80
C PHE A 174 -0.24 -10.91 17.97
N ALA A 175 1.05 -11.12 18.24
CA ALA A 175 1.50 -11.90 19.37
C ALA A 175 1.10 -11.27 20.72
N LEU A 176 1.25 -9.95 20.88
CA LEU A 176 0.83 -9.25 22.09
C LEU A 176 -0.69 -9.28 22.28
N ILE A 177 -1.47 -9.10 21.21
CA ILE A 177 -2.92 -9.23 21.27
C ILE A 177 -3.32 -10.66 21.67
N ALA A 178 -2.68 -11.66 21.08
CA ALA A 178 -2.89 -13.08 21.49
C ALA A 178 -2.50 -13.36 22.94
N ASP A 179 -1.59 -12.55 23.50
CA ASP A 179 -1.15 -12.63 24.91
C ASP A 179 -1.99 -11.74 25.85
N GLY A 180 -3.11 -11.20 25.35
CA GLY A 180 -4.08 -10.44 26.13
C GLY A 180 -3.79 -8.94 26.26
N VAL A 181 -2.83 -8.38 25.51
CA VAL A 181 -2.62 -6.94 25.46
C VAL A 181 -3.75 -6.29 24.64
N ALA A 182 -4.35 -5.25 25.18
CA ALA A 182 -5.38 -4.50 24.45
C ALA A 182 -4.78 -3.87 23.18
N PRO A 183 -5.50 -3.88 22.04
CA PRO A 183 -4.98 -3.32 20.78
C PRO A 183 -4.44 -1.89 20.90
N GLY A 184 -5.05 -1.04 21.74
CA GLY A 184 -4.59 0.34 21.99
C GLY A 184 -3.28 0.47 22.78
N ASP A 185 -2.81 -0.61 23.45
CA ASP A 185 -1.60 -0.62 24.26
C ASP A 185 -0.41 -1.33 23.60
N VAL A 186 -0.59 -1.97 22.42
CA VAL A 186 0.46 -2.79 21.80
C VAL A 186 1.74 -1.99 21.53
N TYR A 187 1.64 -0.76 21.05
CA TYR A 187 2.81 0.07 20.75
C TYR A 187 3.49 0.62 22.00
N LYS A 188 2.76 0.79 23.09
CA LYS A 188 3.32 1.11 24.39
C LYS A 188 4.18 -0.03 24.94
N GLU A 189 3.72 -1.27 24.78
CA GLU A 189 4.50 -2.46 25.10
C GLU A 189 5.74 -2.58 24.20
N LEU A 190 5.57 -2.50 22.87
CA LEU A 190 6.65 -2.64 21.89
C LEU A 190 7.71 -1.53 21.97
N ALA A 191 7.38 -0.38 22.57
CA ALA A 191 8.36 0.67 22.84
C ALA A 191 9.49 0.22 23.77
N THR A 192 9.25 -0.84 24.57
CA THR A 192 10.21 -1.37 25.53
C THR A 192 10.91 -2.62 25.03
N PRO A 193 12.19 -2.88 25.40
CA PRO A 193 12.85 -4.16 25.10
C PRO A 193 12.09 -5.37 25.68
N LYS A 194 11.51 -5.22 26.88
CA LYS A 194 10.75 -6.26 27.57
C LYS A 194 9.46 -6.63 26.85
N GLY A 195 8.76 -5.64 26.28
CA GLY A 195 7.56 -5.90 25.47
C GLY A 195 7.88 -6.61 24.15
N VAL A 196 9.01 -6.28 23.50
CA VAL A 196 9.48 -7.02 22.33
C VAL A 196 9.83 -8.47 22.70
N GLU A 197 10.53 -8.71 23.81
CA GLU A 197 10.84 -10.04 24.30
C GLU A 197 9.57 -10.84 24.62
N ARG A 198 8.57 -10.24 25.26
CA ARG A 198 7.25 -10.82 25.53
C ARG A 198 6.57 -11.28 24.23
N ALA A 199 6.54 -10.45 23.22
CA ALA A 199 5.96 -10.79 21.93
C ALA A 199 6.68 -11.96 21.25
N LEU A 200 8.02 -11.99 21.29
CA LEU A 200 8.81 -13.07 20.72
C LEU A 200 8.62 -14.39 21.51
N THR A 201 8.57 -14.32 22.84
CA THR A 201 8.25 -15.50 23.70
C THR A 201 6.87 -16.06 23.35
N LYS A 202 5.90 -15.18 23.06
CA LYS A 202 4.58 -15.60 22.59
C LYS A 202 4.64 -16.30 21.24
N LEU A 203 5.41 -15.77 20.30
CA LEU A 203 5.64 -16.39 18.99
C LEU A 203 6.32 -17.76 19.08
N ASP A 204 7.22 -17.97 20.04
CA ASP A 204 7.87 -19.29 20.25
C ASP A 204 6.84 -20.39 20.52
N GLN A 205 5.69 -20.08 21.12
CA GLN A 205 4.64 -21.07 21.42
C GLN A 205 4.04 -21.70 20.14
N ILE A 206 3.95 -20.94 19.04
CA ILE A 206 3.36 -21.41 17.77
C ILE A 206 4.41 -21.68 16.69
N ARG A 207 5.66 -21.32 16.92
CA ARG A 207 6.76 -21.44 15.96
C ARG A 207 6.86 -22.81 15.29
N PRO A 208 6.73 -23.94 16.01
CA PRO A 208 6.77 -25.26 15.39
C PRO A 208 5.62 -25.53 14.40
N SER A 209 4.53 -24.77 14.49
CA SER A 209 3.37 -24.87 13.61
C SER A 209 3.40 -23.89 12.44
N ILE A 210 4.36 -22.97 12.41
CA ILE A 210 4.58 -22.06 11.28
C ILE A 210 5.42 -22.79 10.24
N THR A 211 4.76 -23.37 9.26
CA THR A 211 5.42 -24.13 8.19
C THR A 211 6.03 -23.25 7.14
N VAL A 212 5.47 -22.04 6.93
CA VAL A 212 5.98 -21.07 5.95
C VAL A 212 5.95 -19.66 6.56
N TRP A 213 7.08 -18.98 6.49
CA TRP A 213 7.20 -17.54 6.70
C TRP A 213 7.16 -16.88 5.30
N TRP A 214 6.03 -16.29 4.94
CA TRP A 214 5.85 -15.74 3.60
C TRP A 214 6.53 -14.37 3.44
N THR A 215 7.06 -14.11 2.23
CA THR A 215 7.77 -12.88 1.88
C THR A 215 7.10 -12.11 0.74
N SER A 216 6.12 -12.71 0.07
CA SER A 216 5.32 -12.04 -0.95
C SER A 216 3.84 -12.22 -0.68
N GLY A 217 3.04 -11.18 -0.94
CA GLY A 217 1.61 -11.18 -0.61
C GLY A 217 0.78 -12.20 -1.41
N GLN A 218 1.34 -12.83 -2.45
CA GLN A 218 0.68 -13.91 -3.19
C GLN A 218 0.89 -15.28 -2.54
N GLN A 219 2.00 -15.45 -1.84
CA GLN A 219 2.38 -16.74 -1.25
C GLN A 219 1.35 -17.30 -0.25
N PRO A 220 0.85 -16.55 0.77
CA PRO A 220 -0.14 -17.08 1.69
C PRO A 220 -1.44 -17.50 0.99
N LEU A 221 -1.80 -16.85 -0.11
CA LEU A 221 -3.00 -17.20 -0.88
C LEU A 221 -2.85 -18.54 -1.57
N GLN A 222 -1.68 -18.80 -2.17
CA GLN A 222 -1.37 -20.08 -2.79
C GLN A 222 -1.38 -21.22 -1.77
N LEU A 223 -0.77 -21.00 -0.60
CA LEU A 223 -0.72 -21.97 0.49
C LEU A 223 -2.12 -22.29 1.06
N LEU A 224 -2.98 -21.28 1.17
CA LEU A 224 -4.37 -21.46 1.59
C LEU A 224 -5.18 -22.17 0.48
N ALA A 225 -4.99 -21.83 -0.78
CA ALA A 225 -5.71 -22.46 -1.89
C ALA A 225 -5.35 -23.93 -2.03
N SER A 226 -4.07 -24.29 -1.94
CA SER A 226 -3.60 -25.68 -2.00
C SER A 226 -3.95 -26.49 -0.73
N GLY A 227 -4.23 -25.81 0.39
CA GLY A 227 -4.45 -26.45 1.68
C GLY A 227 -3.17 -26.87 2.39
N GLU A 228 -2.01 -26.40 1.95
CA GLU A 228 -0.73 -26.58 2.66
C GLU A 228 -0.71 -25.88 3.99
N VAL A 229 -1.43 -24.77 4.13
CA VAL A 229 -1.69 -24.13 5.43
C VAL A 229 -3.19 -24.00 5.65
N TYR A 230 -3.58 -24.04 6.94
CA TYR A 230 -4.99 -23.90 7.33
C TYR A 230 -5.30 -22.49 7.79
N TYR A 231 -4.31 -21.80 8.32
CA TYR A 231 -4.43 -20.47 8.91
C TYR A 231 -3.21 -19.64 8.51
N ALA A 232 -3.44 -18.41 8.04
CA ALA A 232 -2.35 -17.55 7.61
C ALA A 232 -2.65 -16.08 7.89
N THR A 233 -1.62 -15.24 8.00
CA THR A 233 -1.79 -13.80 7.77
C THR A 233 -1.83 -13.52 6.28
N ALA A 234 -2.70 -12.61 5.85
CA ALA A 234 -2.76 -12.12 4.47
C ALA A 234 -3.38 -10.73 4.39
N TRP A 235 -3.17 -10.05 3.27
CA TRP A 235 -3.82 -8.78 2.98
C TRP A 235 -5.23 -9.01 2.43
N ASN A 236 -6.24 -8.38 3.06
CA ASN A 236 -7.66 -8.64 2.80
C ASN A 236 -8.05 -8.61 1.31
N GLY A 237 -7.63 -7.59 0.57
CA GLY A 237 -8.02 -7.46 -0.84
C GLY A 237 -7.45 -8.54 -1.75
N ARG A 238 -6.39 -9.23 -1.34
CA ARG A 238 -5.85 -10.38 -2.06
C ARG A 238 -6.60 -11.69 -1.75
N VAL A 239 -7.41 -11.73 -0.70
CA VAL A 239 -8.22 -12.89 -0.32
C VAL A 239 -9.50 -12.98 -1.15
N ALA A 240 -10.08 -11.85 -1.56
CA ALA A 240 -11.32 -11.80 -2.32
C ALA A 240 -11.32 -12.65 -3.60
N PRO A 241 -10.25 -12.72 -4.43
CA PRO A 241 -10.19 -13.63 -5.56
C PRO A 241 -10.39 -15.10 -5.17
N LEU A 242 -9.76 -15.56 -4.07
CA LEU A 242 -9.90 -16.94 -3.60
C LEU A 242 -11.36 -17.27 -3.24
N GLN A 243 -12.06 -16.31 -2.61
CA GLN A 243 -13.46 -16.48 -2.25
C GLN A 243 -14.34 -16.56 -3.49
N ARG A 244 -14.06 -15.76 -4.52
CA ARG A 244 -14.75 -15.84 -5.82
C ARG A 244 -14.52 -17.18 -6.54
N GLU A 245 -13.32 -17.74 -6.39
CA GLU A 245 -12.96 -19.09 -6.87
C GLU A 245 -13.53 -20.22 -5.99
N LYS A 246 -14.34 -19.86 -4.98
CA LYS A 246 -14.98 -20.80 -4.04
C LYS A 246 -13.99 -21.59 -3.19
N VAL A 247 -12.78 -21.10 -3.01
CA VAL A 247 -11.89 -21.64 -1.99
C VAL A 247 -12.51 -21.35 -0.62
N PRO A 248 -12.63 -22.34 0.29
CA PRO A 248 -13.34 -22.17 1.55
C PRO A 248 -12.48 -21.37 2.57
N VAL A 249 -12.26 -20.09 2.29
CA VAL A 249 -11.50 -19.18 3.15
C VAL A 249 -12.39 -18.07 3.71
N LYS A 250 -12.04 -17.62 4.92
CA LYS A 250 -12.71 -16.52 5.61
C LYS A 250 -11.68 -15.58 6.23
N ILE A 251 -11.91 -14.27 6.11
CA ILE A 251 -11.17 -13.23 6.82
C ILE A 251 -11.70 -13.14 8.25
N VAL A 252 -10.80 -13.09 9.23
CA VAL A 252 -11.10 -12.77 10.63
C VAL A 252 -10.59 -11.36 10.89
N TRP A 253 -11.52 -10.40 10.99
CA TRP A 253 -11.19 -8.99 11.14
C TRP A 253 -10.70 -8.60 12.53
N ASN A 254 -11.09 -9.38 13.56
CA ASN A 254 -10.78 -9.09 14.95
C ASN A 254 -9.26 -9.08 15.22
N GLY A 255 -8.76 -7.92 15.63
CA GLY A 255 -7.34 -7.67 15.82
C GLY A 255 -6.54 -7.55 14.52
N GLY A 256 -7.20 -7.35 13.37
CA GLY A 256 -6.52 -7.03 12.11
C GLY A 256 -5.83 -5.67 12.20
N ALA A 257 -4.72 -5.52 11.49
CA ALA A 257 -3.99 -4.26 11.39
C ALA A 257 -4.50 -3.45 10.21
N LEU A 258 -5.20 -2.35 10.46
CA LEU A 258 -5.67 -1.41 9.42
C LEU A 258 -4.50 -0.51 9.00
N ILE A 259 -4.23 -0.46 7.71
CA ILE A 259 -3.08 0.24 7.13
C ILE A 259 -3.57 1.20 6.06
N VAL A 260 -2.97 2.39 5.98
CA VAL A 260 -3.19 3.37 4.91
C VAL A 260 -1.98 3.38 3.98
N GLY A 261 -2.24 3.24 2.68
CA GLY A 261 -1.26 3.48 1.65
C GLY A 261 -1.31 4.94 1.19
N TYR A 262 -0.18 5.50 0.77
CA TYR A 262 -0.08 6.90 0.37
C TYR A 262 0.57 7.04 -1.00
N HIS A 263 0.20 8.09 -1.73
CA HIS A 263 1.00 8.65 -2.81
C HIS A 263 1.68 9.93 -2.33
N SER A 264 3.00 9.94 -2.43
CA SER A 264 3.85 11.06 -2.03
C SER A 264 4.56 11.66 -3.24
N ILE A 265 4.82 12.96 -3.23
CA ILE A 265 5.68 13.62 -4.22
C ILE A 265 7.11 13.58 -3.68
N LEU A 266 8.08 13.16 -4.49
CA LEU A 266 9.48 13.12 -4.08
C LEU A 266 10.06 14.53 -4.02
N LYS A 267 10.95 14.77 -3.07
CA LYS A 267 11.74 16.00 -3.03
C LYS A 267 12.61 16.08 -4.29
N GLY A 268 12.53 17.20 -5.01
CA GLY A 268 13.23 17.36 -6.28
C GLY A 268 12.52 16.76 -7.50
N ALA A 269 11.25 16.35 -7.37
CA ALA A 269 10.40 15.92 -8.48
C ALA A 269 10.37 16.98 -9.61
N LYS A 270 10.60 16.53 -10.84
CA LYS A 270 10.71 17.44 -12.01
C LYS A 270 9.34 18.02 -12.43
N HIS A 271 8.27 17.24 -12.24
CA HIS A 271 6.90 17.59 -12.65
C HIS A 271 5.98 17.77 -11.44
N ARG A 272 6.47 18.47 -10.40
CA ARG A 272 5.76 18.65 -9.13
C ARG A 272 4.33 19.19 -9.29
N ASP A 273 4.14 20.25 -10.07
CA ASP A 273 2.81 20.88 -10.21
C ASP A 273 1.84 19.99 -10.99
N ASP A 274 2.31 19.25 -11.97
CA ASP A 274 1.49 18.28 -12.69
C ASP A 274 1.19 17.03 -11.82
N SER A 275 2.09 16.68 -10.91
CA SER A 275 1.83 15.66 -9.89
C SER A 275 0.68 16.05 -8.95
N TYR A 276 0.59 17.32 -8.51
CA TYR A 276 -0.55 17.82 -7.73
C TYR A 276 -1.88 17.69 -8.50
N LYS A 277 -1.88 18.00 -9.81
CA LYS A 277 -3.09 17.87 -10.63
C LYS A 277 -3.55 16.42 -10.70
N TRP A 278 -2.60 15.47 -10.91
CA TRP A 278 -2.92 14.05 -10.96
C TRP A 278 -3.41 13.53 -9.61
N LEU A 279 -2.76 13.89 -8.50
CA LEU A 279 -3.20 13.49 -7.15
C LEU A 279 -4.64 13.95 -6.87
N LYS A 280 -4.97 15.21 -7.18
CA LYS A 280 -6.34 15.72 -7.06
C LYS A 280 -7.30 14.96 -7.96
N TRP A 281 -6.95 14.76 -9.23
CA TRP A 281 -7.77 14.07 -10.21
C TRP A 281 -8.13 12.65 -9.77
N CYS A 282 -7.14 11.86 -9.38
CA CYS A 282 -7.33 10.45 -9.10
C CYS A 282 -8.01 10.20 -7.74
N TRP A 283 -7.64 10.96 -6.69
CA TRP A 283 -7.99 10.60 -5.31
C TRP A 283 -9.15 11.37 -4.70
N ASN A 284 -9.61 12.47 -5.33
CA ASN A 284 -10.76 13.23 -4.85
C ASN A 284 -12.06 12.92 -5.60
N ASP A 285 -12.07 11.92 -6.45
CA ASP A 285 -13.23 11.53 -7.23
C ASP A 285 -13.82 10.22 -6.72
N ALA A 286 -15.05 10.28 -6.25
CA ALA A 286 -15.74 9.12 -5.68
C ALA A 286 -15.97 8.00 -6.70
N GLN A 287 -16.26 8.36 -7.97
CA GLN A 287 -16.50 7.38 -9.03
C GLN A 287 -15.23 6.60 -9.35
N ARG A 288 -14.09 7.29 -9.51
CA ARG A 288 -12.79 6.63 -9.74
C ARG A 288 -12.39 5.78 -8.55
N GLY A 289 -12.57 6.30 -7.34
CA GLY A 289 -12.33 5.53 -6.11
C GLY A 289 -13.18 4.26 -6.04
N ALA A 290 -14.46 4.33 -6.41
CA ALA A 290 -15.35 3.18 -6.45
C ALA A 290 -14.92 2.16 -7.52
N GLU A 291 -14.53 2.61 -8.72
CA GLU A 291 -14.02 1.72 -9.77
C GLU A 291 -12.70 1.02 -9.36
N LEU A 292 -11.79 1.73 -8.71
CA LEU A 292 -10.57 1.15 -8.16
C LEU A 292 -10.88 0.11 -7.07
N THR A 293 -11.82 0.42 -6.18
CA THR A 293 -12.25 -0.50 -5.10
C THR A 293 -12.93 -1.77 -5.64
N LYS A 294 -13.71 -1.65 -6.74
CA LYS A 294 -14.29 -2.82 -7.43
C LYS A 294 -13.23 -3.70 -8.08
N ALA A 295 -12.17 -3.08 -8.63
CA ALA A 295 -11.05 -3.82 -9.22
C ALA A 295 -10.22 -4.55 -8.16
N LEU A 296 -9.98 -3.90 -7.01
CA LEU A 296 -9.27 -4.46 -5.87
C LEU A 296 -9.89 -3.93 -4.58
N PRO A 297 -10.38 -4.78 -3.65
CA PRO A 297 -11.08 -4.37 -2.43
C PRO A 297 -10.19 -3.63 -1.42
N TYR A 298 -9.62 -2.51 -1.85
CA TYR A 298 -8.86 -1.54 -1.07
C TYR A 298 -9.53 -0.17 -1.23
N PRO A 299 -10.50 0.17 -0.37
CA PRO A 299 -11.27 1.39 -0.51
C PRO A 299 -10.39 2.63 -0.34
N GLY A 300 -10.59 3.60 -1.24
CA GLY A 300 -10.05 4.95 -1.11
C GLY A 300 -10.83 5.79 -0.10
N PHE A 301 -10.58 7.10 -0.11
CA PHE A 301 -11.11 8.04 0.88
C PHE A 301 -11.96 9.15 0.28
N ALA A 302 -12.22 9.14 -1.03
CA ALA A 302 -13.06 10.15 -1.67
C ALA A 302 -14.48 10.15 -1.07
N PRO A 303 -15.01 11.30 -0.67
CA PRO A 303 -16.37 11.40 -0.11
C PRO A 303 -17.42 10.85 -1.07
N GLY A 304 -18.35 10.05 -0.56
CA GLY A 304 -19.41 9.42 -1.37
C GLY A 304 -18.99 8.14 -2.11
N LEU A 305 -17.74 7.68 -1.93
CA LEU A 305 -17.23 6.46 -2.58
C LEU A 305 -18.02 5.23 -2.14
N MET A 306 -18.28 5.10 -0.83
CA MET A 306 -18.93 3.91 -0.26
C MET A 306 -20.34 3.71 -0.79
N GLU A 307 -21.08 4.79 -1.04
CA GLU A 307 -22.44 4.77 -1.57
C GLU A 307 -22.51 4.28 -3.02
N LEU A 308 -21.39 4.34 -3.76
CA LEU A 308 -21.27 3.87 -5.15
C LEU A 308 -20.88 2.39 -5.26
N LEU A 309 -20.62 1.74 -4.13
CA LEU A 309 -20.24 0.33 -4.10
C LEU A 309 -21.46 -0.60 -3.90
N PRO A 310 -21.46 -1.80 -4.50
CA PRO A 310 -22.42 -2.84 -4.16
C PRO A 310 -22.39 -3.19 -2.68
N LYS A 311 -23.55 -3.49 -2.09
CA LYS A 311 -23.68 -3.75 -0.64
C LYS A 311 -22.85 -4.94 -0.15
N ASP A 312 -22.79 -6.00 -0.94
CA ASP A 312 -21.98 -7.18 -0.68
C ASP A 312 -20.48 -6.80 -0.62
N LEU A 313 -19.99 -6.01 -1.58
CA LEU A 313 -18.60 -5.54 -1.56
C LEU A 313 -18.33 -4.64 -0.33
N GLN A 314 -19.26 -3.77 0.05
CA GLN A 314 -19.07 -2.91 1.23
C GLN A 314 -18.74 -3.71 2.49
N THR A 315 -19.42 -4.86 2.71
CA THR A 315 -19.21 -5.71 3.89
C THR A 315 -17.87 -6.44 3.90
N GLU A 316 -17.19 -6.54 2.74
CA GLU A 316 -15.88 -7.15 2.60
C GLU A 316 -14.70 -6.15 2.81
N LEU A 317 -15.02 -4.87 3.02
CA LEU A 317 -13.99 -3.84 3.14
C LEU A 317 -13.50 -3.66 4.58
N PRO A 318 -12.21 -3.31 4.77
CA PRO A 318 -11.65 -3.06 6.10
C PRO A 318 -12.31 -1.87 6.81
N THR A 319 -12.85 -0.91 6.05
CA THR A 319 -13.52 0.30 6.54
C THR A 319 -15.04 0.12 6.77
N TYR A 320 -15.58 -1.05 6.47
CA TYR A 320 -16.97 -1.34 6.86
C TYR A 320 -17.13 -1.25 8.38
N PRO A 321 -18.19 -0.61 8.92
CA PRO A 321 -18.28 -0.29 10.34
C PRO A 321 -18.04 -1.47 11.28
N ASP A 322 -18.57 -2.66 10.96
CA ASP A 322 -18.38 -3.86 11.78
C ASP A 322 -16.96 -4.42 11.72
N ASN A 323 -16.30 -4.29 10.58
CA ASN A 323 -14.91 -4.72 10.41
C ASN A 323 -13.96 -3.71 11.08
N LEU A 324 -14.21 -2.41 10.87
CA LEU A 324 -13.37 -1.33 11.37
C LEU A 324 -13.27 -1.32 12.90
N LYS A 325 -14.39 -1.49 13.60
CA LYS A 325 -14.47 -1.40 15.07
C LYS A 325 -13.66 -2.46 15.82
N VAL A 326 -13.31 -3.57 15.16
CA VAL A 326 -12.60 -4.70 15.78
C VAL A 326 -11.13 -4.79 15.39
N GLN A 327 -10.66 -3.88 14.56
CA GLN A 327 -9.27 -3.78 14.12
C GLN A 327 -8.50 -2.75 14.96
N PHE A 328 -7.20 -2.74 14.83
CA PHE A 328 -6.36 -1.63 15.33
C PHE A 328 -5.71 -0.87 14.16
N GLU A 329 -5.46 0.40 14.38
CA GLU A 329 -4.74 1.23 13.41
C GLU A 329 -3.24 0.94 13.49
N PHE A 330 -2.63 0.61 12.36
CA PHE A 330 -1.19 0.39 12.26
C PHE A 330 -0.43 1.71 12.50
N ASN A 331 0.49 1.70 13.46
CA ASN A 331 1.30 2.88 13.77
C ASN A 331 2.61 2.88 12.97
N GLY A 332 2.54 3.48 11.78
CA GLY A 332 3.71 3.61 10.89
C GLY A 332 4.82 4.47 11.48
N GLU A 333 4.50 5.50 12.27
CA GLU A 333 5.50 6.34 12.92
C GLU A 333 6.30 5.55 13.96
N PHE A 334 5.62 4.74 14.77
CA PHE A 334 6.30 3.84 15.70
C PHE A 334 7.31 2.95 14.99
N TRP A 335 6.88 2.32 13.88
CA TRP A 335 7.77 1.43 13.13
C TRP A 335 8.90 2.16 12.43
N ALA A 336 8.67 3.34 11.88
CA ALA A 336 9.72 4.16 11.30
C ALA A 336 10.86 4.46 12.30
N ASP A 337 10.53 4.65 13.58
CA ASP A 337 11.51 4.94 14.63
C ASP A 337 12.15 3.68 15.23
N ASN A 338 11.41 2.58 15.31
CA ASN A 338 11.83 1.41 16.09
C ASN A 338 12.27 0.21 15.23
N LEU A 339 11.93 0.18 13.94
CA LEU A 339 12.25 -0.96 13.07
C LEU A 339 13.73 -1.34 13.09
N PRO A 340 14.71 -0.42 12.99
CA PRO A 340 16.12 -0.82 12.98
C PRO A 340 16.57 -1.51 14.26
N ARG A 341 15.99 -1.14 15.40
CA ARG A 341 16.25 -1.78 16.71
C ARG A 341 15.57 -3.14 16.80
N ILE A 342 14.30 -3.20 16.45
CA ILE A 342 13.48 -4.41 16.59
C ILE A 342 13.91 -5.46 15.56
N GLN A 343 14.24 -5.06 14.34
CA GLN A 343 14.72 -5.97 13.28
C GLN A 343 15.96 -6.76 13.72
N LYS A 344 16.93 -6.12 14.39
CA LYS A 344 18.12 -6.82 14.92
C LYS A 344 17.76 -7.91 15.94
N VAL A 345 16.71 -7.69 16.72
CA VAL A 345 16.24 -8.67 17.70
C VAL A 345 15.48 -9.80 17.00
N TRP A 346 14.63 -9.45 16.04
CA TRP A 346 13.89 -10.39 15.18
C TRP A 346 14.85 -11.32 14.42
N ASP A 347 15.86 -10.79 13.75
CA ASP A 347 16.81 -11.56 12.94
C ASP A 347 17.52 -12.59 13.81
N ARG A 348 17.98 -12.19 15.01
CA ARG A 348 18.60 -13.11 15.98
C ARG A 348 17.61 -14.17 16.47
N TRP A 349 16.37 -13.80 16.73
CA TRP A 349 15.32 -14.72 17.12
C TRP A 349 15.01 -15.72 16.01
N ARG A 350 14.91 -15.27 14.76
CA ARG A 350 14.69 -16.14 13.59
C ARG A 350 15.79 -17.19 13.45
N LEU A 351 17.04 -16.82 13.64
CA LEU A 351 18.19 -17.73 13.52
C LEU A 351 18.26 -18.81 14.62
N LYS A 352 17.70 -18.57 15.81
CA LYS A 352 17.72 -19.53 16.93
C LYS A 352 16.81 -20.75 16.71
N GLY A 353 16.00 -20.78 15.70
CA GLY A 353 14.98 -21.80 15.46
C GLY A 353 15.19 -22.66 14.22
N ASN A 354 16.40 -22.64 13.66
CA ASN A 354 16.84 -23.52 12.57
C ASN A 354 17.71 -24.63 13.12
#